data_a8bb4b6011e93043be5b16d333362f62
#
_entry.id   a8bb4b6011e93043be5b16d333362f62
#
_cell.length_a   1.000
_cell.length_b   1.000
_cell.length_c   1.000
_cell.angle_alpha   90.00
_cell.angle_beta   90.00
_cell.angle_gamma   90.00
#
_symmetry.space_group_name_H-M   'P 1'
#
loop_
_entity.id
_entity.type
_entity.pdbx_description
1 polymer ?
#
loop_
_entity_poly.entity_id
_entity_poly.type
_entity_poly.pdbx_seq_one_letter_code
_entity_poly.pdbx_strand_id
1 'polypeptide(L)'
;KGGNLKTIGILHEDTLWGTDSGSTQEKMAGEQGYEVVEKISYKAKTTSLSSEVQRLKAKNPDVLMPSSYTADAYLFLNTAQELDYNPQILVAQNAGYTDPKFIETMGSKAEGVITRSPFNTDLASTIPLIGKINDLFKTHSGGRDLSDVPARAFTGFMALAQAINNAGSTDSEKIRQALVDLDIDSSSLIVPYRGVKFGPDGQNEKTRGILMQVQNG
;
A
#
# COMPACT_ATOMS: atom_id res chain seq x y z
N LYS A 1 -10.15 -22.10 0.73
CA LYS A 1 -9.93 -23.08 1.81
C LYS A 1 -10.03 -22.31 3.12
N GLY A 2 -11.15 -22.44 3.84
CA GLY A 2 -11.37 -21.82 5.15
C GLY A 2 -10.54 -22.52 6.22
N GLY A 3 -9.27 -22.16 6.33
CA GLY A 3 -8.41 -22.57 7.43
C GLY A 3 -8.71 -21.70 8.67
N ASN A 4 -8.58 -22.28 9.85
CA ASN A 4 -8.68 -21.55 11.11
C ASN A 4 -7.36 -20.79 11.33
N LEU A 5 -7.20 -19.64 10.64
CA LEU A 5 -6.00 -18.78 10.77
C LEU A 5 -6.00 -18.16 12.17
N LYS A 6 -4.88 -18.27 12.89
CA LYS A 6 -4.76 -17.80 14.28
C LYS A 6 -3.51 -16.93 14.51
N THR A 7 -2.46 -17.19 13.75
CA THR A 7 -1.14 -16.64 14.02
C THR A 7 -0.68 -15.68 12.92
N ILE A 8 -0.07 -14.57 13.32
CA ILE A 8 0.45 -13.54 12.43
C ILE A 8 1.94 -13.34 12.69
N GLY A 9 2.72 -13.29 11.61
CA GLY A 9 4.08 -12.76 11.60
C GLY A 9 4.07 -11.35 11.01
N ILE A 10 4.83 -10.44 11.60
CA ILE A 10 4.98 -9.07 11.12
C ILE A 10 6.45 -8.82 10.80
N LEU A 11 6.72 -8.29 9.61
CA LEU A 11 8.04 -7.89 9.17
C LEU A 11 7.98 -6.46 8.65
N HIS A 12 8.75 -5.53 9.23
CA HIS A 12 8.72 -4.15 8.77
C HIS A 12 10.11 -3.50 8.81
N GLU A 13 10.36 -2.58 7.89
CA GLU A 13 11.57 -1.76 7.94
C GLU A 13 11.46 -0.70 9.06
N ASP A 14 12.60 -0.10 9.44
CA ASP A 14 12.74 0.75 10.63
C ASP A 14 12.48 2.25 10.39
N THR A 15 11.99 2.64 9.19
CA THR A 15 11.56 4.04 9.00
C THR A 15 10.26 4.32 9.75
N LEU A 16 9.87 5.60 9.82
CA LEU A 16 8.62 6.00 10.44
C LEU A 16 7.42 5.24 9.87
N TRP A 17 7.36 5.10 8.53
CA TRP A 17 6.26 4.39 7.86
C TRP A 17 6.22 2.90 8.21
N GLY A 18 7.37 2.21 8.17
CA GLY A 18 7.42 0.78 8.50
C GLY A 18 7.10 0.52 9.96
N THR A 19 7.63 1.34 10.87
CA THR A 19 7.38 1.25 12.31
C THR A 19 5.89 1.49 12.65
N ASP A 20 5.28 2.52 12.05
CA ASP A 20 3.85 2.81 12.22
C ASP A 20 2.98 1.68 11.66
N SER A 21 3.31 1.19 10.46
CA SER A 21 2.64 0.06 9.84
C SER A 21 2.70 -1.19 10.72
N GLY A 22 3.90 -1.58 11.18
CA GLY A 22 4.09 -2.76 12.03
C GLY A 22 3.36 -2.64 13.38
N SER A 23 3.33 -1.45 13.98
CA SER A 23 2.62 -1.20 15.24
C SER A 23 1.10 -1.24 15.06
N THR A 24 0.61 -0.69 13.95
CA THR A 24 -0.82 -0.75 13.60
C THR A 24 -1.26 -2.18 13.32
N GLN A 25 -0.48 -2.96 12.57
CA GLN A 25 -0.76 -4.37 12.29
C GLN A 25 -0.84 -5.19 13.58
N GLU A 26 0.11 -5.00 14.51
CA GLU A 26 0.11 -5.69 15.80
C GLU A 26 -1.11 -5.33 16.64
N LYS A 27 -1.44 -4.06 16.76
CA LYS A 27 -2.63 -3.57 17.48
C LYS A 27 -3.91 -4.20 16.89
N MET A 28 -4.07 -4.09 15.58
CA MET A 28 -5.25 -4.61 14.88
C MET A 28 -5.36 -6.15 14.99
N ALA A 29 -4.24 -6.86 14.94
CA ALA A 29 -4.22 -8.32 15.15
C ALA A 29 -4.77 -8.67 16.53
N GLY A 30 -4.32 -8.01 17.59
CA GLY A 30 -4.80 -8.21 18.96
C GLY A 30 -6.30 -7.89 19.12
N GLU A 31 -6.76 -6.77 18.55
CA GLU A 31 -8.18 -6.37 18.57
C GLU A 31 -9.09 -7.39 17.85
N GLN A 32 -8.57 -8.09 16.84
CA GLN A 32 -9.29 -9.12 16.10
C GLN A 32 -9.10 -10.55 16.64
N GLY A 33 -8.35 -10.69 17.75
CA GLY A 33 -8.13 -12.00 18.39
C GLY A 33 -7.10 -12.89 17.73
N TYR A 34 -6.20 -12.31 16.90
CA TYR A 34 -5.05 -13.04 16.35
C TYR A 34 -3.84 -12.93 17.26
N GLU A 35 -3.03 -13.98 17.31
CA GLU A 35 -1.77 -14.01 18.03
C GLU A 35 -0.62 -13.56 17.11
N VAL A 36 0.12 -12.53 17.50
CA VAL A 36 1.36 -12.14 16.83
C VAL A 36 2.51 -12.98 17.38
N VAL A 37 2.89 -14.03 16.65
CA VAL A 37 3.93 -14.98 17.07
C VAL A 37 5.35 -14.50 16.80
N GLU A 38 5.52 -13.53 15.91
CA GLU A 38 6.81 -12.90 15.60
C GLU A 38 6.58 -11.50 15.03
N LYS A 39 7.29 -10.50 15.58
CA LYS A 39 7.36 -9.14 15.03
C LYS A 39 8.83 -8.75 14.88
N ILE A 40 9.23 -8.45 13.67
CA ILE A 40 10.61 -8.13 13.32
C ILE A 40 10.67 -6.74 12.70
N SER A 41 11.46 -5.86 13.32
CA SER A 41 11.93 -4.63 12.70
C SER A 41 13.33 -4.86 12.13
N TYR A 42 13.56 -4.47 10.88
CA TYR A 42 14.87 -4.55 10.25
C TYR A 42 15.27 -3.16 9.70
N LYS A 43 16.58 -2.97 9.50
CA LYS A 43 17.11 -1.71 8.99
C LYS A 43 16.73 -1.54 7.52
N ALA A 44 16.07 -0.44 7.16
CA ALA A 44 15.73 -0.10 5.78
C ALA A 44 16.98 -0.08 4.89
N LYS A 45 16.85 -0.59 3.66
CA LYS A 45 17.92 -0.76 2.69
C LYS A 45 19.04 -1.69 3.19
N THR A 46 18.70 -2.68 4.01
CA THR A 46 19.64 -3.72 4.41
C THR A 46 20.14 -4.51 3.20
N THR A 47 21.27 -5.15 3.34
CA THR A 47 21.85 -6.04 2.31
C THR A 47 21.55 -7.51 2.56
N SER A 48 20.95 -7.87 3.70
CA SER A 48 20.56 -9.24 4.04
C SER A 48 19.34 -9.26 4.95
N LEU A 49 18.46 -10.22 4.74
CA LEU A 49 17.31 -10.57 5.58
C LEU A 49 17.32 -12.05 6.00
N SER A 50 18.48 -12.71 5.91
CA SER A 50 18.60 -14.15 6.20
C SER A 50 18.21 -14.49 7.63
N SER A 51 18.63 -13.68 8.60
CA SER A 51 18.27 -13.86 10.02
C SER A 51 16.77 -13.71 10.26
N GLU A 52 16.18 -12.69 9.68
CA GLU A 52 14.77 -12.36 9.79
C GLU A 52 13.89 -13.46 9.18
N VAL A 53 14.25 -13.93 7.99
CA VAL A 53 13.53 -14.99 7.30
C VAL A 53 13.65 -16.32 8.07
N GLN A 54 14.81 -16.66 8.63
CA GLN A 54 15.00 -17.86 9.47
C GLN A 54 14.10 -17.81 10.71
N ARG A 55 13.99 -16.66 11.37
CA ARG A 55 13.11 -16.46 12.54
C ARG A 55 11.64 -16.67 12.13
N LEU A 56 11.20 -16.04 11.03
CA LEU A 56 9.85 -16.22 10.49
C LEU A 56 9.57 -17.69 10.12
N LYS A 57 10.51 -18.36 9.46
CA LYS A 57 10.41 -19.79 9.12
C LYS A 57 10.26 -20.66 10.37
N ALA A 58 11.02 -20.38 11.42
CA ALA A 58 10.97 -21.14 12.68
C ALA A 58 9.61 -20.94 13.41
N LYS A 59 9.02 -19.76 13.33
CA LYS A 59 7.70 -19.47 13.93
C LYS A 59 6.54 -19.91 13.05
N ASN A 60 6.74 -19.97 11.75
CA ASN A 60 5.79 -20.42 10.73
C ASN A 60 4.36 -19.86 10.94
N PRO A 61 4.17 -18.53 10.93
CA PRO A 61 2.85 -17.94 11.12
C PRO A 61 1.88 -18.32 9.99
N ASP A 62 0.58 -18.41 10.30
CA ASP A 62 -0.46 -18.65 9.29
C ASP A 62 -0.51 -17.52 8.24
N VAL A 63 -0.31 -16.29 8.69
CA VAL A 63 -0.27 -15.09 7.83
C VAL A 63 0.99 -14.29 8.12
N LEU A 64 1.74 -13.97 7.06
CA LEU A 64 2.85 -13.03 7.13
C LEU A 64 2.43 -11.67 6.58
N MET A 65 2.70 -10.60 7.33
CA MET A 65 2.37 -9.22 6.98
C MET A 65 3.63 -8.36 6.84
N PRO A 66 4.28 -8.33 5.65
CA PRO A 66 5.46 -7.49 5.45
C PRO A 66 5.09 -6.06 5.06
N SER A 67 5.87 -5.10 5.58
CA SER A 67 5.85 -3.68 5.22
C SER A 67 7.25 -3.26 4.80
N SER A 68 7.48 -3.23 3.47
CA SER A 68 8.81 -3.02 2.89
C SER A 68 8.76 -2.11 1.68
N TYR A 69 9.77 -1.24 1.51
CA TYR A 69 9.98 -0.54 0.24
C TYR A 69 10.52 -1.49 -0.83
N THR A 70 10.54 -1.05 -2.08
CA THR A 70 10.77 -1.88 -3.27
C THR A 70 12.02 -2.76 -3.17
N ALA A 71 13.17 -2.19 -2.82
CA ALA A 71 14.42 -2.97 -2.73
C ALA A 71 14.36 -4.04 -1.64
N ASP A 72 13.80 -3.71 -0.49
CA ASP A 72 13.70 -4.61 0.65
C ASP A 72 12.63 -5.69 0.43
N ALA A 73 11.53 -5.36 -0.27
CA ALA A 73 10.51 -6.34 -0.69
C ALA A 73 11.10 -7.40 -1.62
N TYR A 74 11.91 -6.98 -2.59
CA TYR A 74 12.61 -7.89 -3.49
C TYR A 74 13.63 -8.75 -2.75
N LEU A 75 14.41 -8.13 -1.86
CA LEU A 75 15.37 -8.84 -1.02
C LEU A 75 14.67 -9.90 -0.16
N PHE A 76 13.55 -9.54 0.48
CA PHE A 76 12.78 -10.47 1.30
C PHE A 76 12.32 -11.70 0.50
N LEU A 77 11.67 -11.50 -0.66
CA LEU A 77 11.15 -12.61 -1.46
C LEU A 77 12.29 -13.50 -2.03
N ASN A 78 13.41 -12.90 -2.43
CA ASN A 78 14.58 -13.65 -2.87
C ASN A 78 15.15 -14.49 -1.71
N THR A 79 15.36 -13.88 -0.54
CA THR A 79 15.89 -14.58 0.64
C THR A 79 14.92 -15.67 1.13
N ALA A 80 13.61 -15.43 1.06
CA ALA A 80 12.62 -16.45 1.42
C ALA A 80 12.71 -17.67 0.51
N GLN A 81 12.88 -17.47 -0.80
CA GLN A 81 13.09 -18.57 -1.74
C GLN A 81 14.41 -19.29 -1.50
N GLU A 82 15.53 -18.57 -1.32
CA GLU A 82 16.85 -19.16 -1.04
C GLU A 82 16.87 -20.02 0.22
N LEU A 83 16.10 -19.63 1.22
CA LEU A 83 15.98 -20.35 2.49
C LEU A 83 14.82 -21.35 2.51
N ASP A 84 14.17 -21.60 1.36
CA ASP A 84 13.01 -22.49 1.26
C ASP A 84 11.93 -22.16 2.31
N TYR A 85 11.61 -20.87 2.42
CA TYR A 85 10.51 -20.35 3.22
C TYR A 85 9.39 -19.85 2.32
N ASN A 86 8.27 -20.56 2.36
CA ASN A 86 7.06 -20.18 1.64
C ASN A 86 5.93 -19.95 2.65
N PRO A 87 5.64 -18.69 3.06
CA PRO A 87 4.57 -18.42 3.99
C PRO A 87 3.23 -18.88 3.42
N GLN A 88 2.38 -19.46 4.26
CA GLN A 88 1.08 -19.98 3.84
C GLN A 88 0.21 -18.89 3.20
N ILE A 89 0.19 -17.69 3.79
CA ILE A 89 -0.47 -16.50 3.27
C ILE A 89 0.46 -15.31 3.48
N LEU A 90 0.70 -14.54 2.42
CA LEU A 90 1.46 -13.30 2.49
C LEU A 90 0.55 -12.13 2.13
N VAL A 91 0.32 -11.23 3.11
CA VAL A 91 -0.49 -10.02 2.95
C VAL A 91 0.39 -8.80 3.16
N ALA A 92 0.90 -8.26 2.07
CA ALA A 92 1.84 -7.15 2.08
C ALA A 92 1.15 -5.79 2.22
N GLN A 93 1.87 -4.84 2.84
CA GLN A 93 1.44 -3.46 2.94
C GLN A 93 2.03 -2.66 1.77
N ASN A 94 1.24 -2.48 0.72
CA ASN A 94 1.54 -1.71 -0.50
C ASN A 94 3.05 -1.46 -0.81
N ALA A 95 3.46 -0.20 -1.03
CA ALA A 95 4.85 0.21 -1.26
C ALA A 95 5.59 -0.68 -2.28
N GLY A 96 6.58 -1.46 -1.87
CA GLY A 96 7.36 -2.30 -2.78
C GLY A 96 6.56 -3.39 -3.51
N TYR A 97 5.44 -3.82 -2.94
CA TYR A 97 4.57 -4.86 -3.50
C TYR A 97 3.53 -4.31 -4.49
N THR A 98 3.48 -3.00 -4.67
CA THR A 98 2.67 -2.31 -5.70
C THR A 98 3.53 -1.55 -6.72
N ASP A 99 4.84 -1.77 -6.70
CA ASP A 99 5.74 -1.22 -7.71
C ASP A 99 5.33 -1.75 -9.10
N PRO A 100 5.27 -0.91 -10.15
CA PRO A 100 4.86 -1.34 -11.49
C PRO A 100 5.73 -2.47 -12.07
N LYS A 101 6.98 -2.59 -11.61
CA LYS A 101 7.91 -3.63 -12.05
C LYS A 101 7.93 -4.85 -11.11
N PHE A 102 7.07 -4.87 -10.09
CA PHE A 102 7.10 -5.93 -9.08
C PHE A 102 6.94 -7.32 -9.71
N ILE A 103 5.89 -7.51 -10.51
CA ILE A 103 5.63 -8.79 -11.19
C ILE A 103 6.74 -9.11 -12.19
N GLU A 104 7.13 -8.13 -13.05
CA GLU A 104 8.20 -8.31 -14.03
C GLU A 104 9.52 -8.74 -13.35
N THR A 105 9.87 -8.12 -12.23
CA THR A 105 11.16 -8.37 -11.53
C THR A 105 11.13 -9.66 -10.73
N MET A 106 10.02 -9.98 -10.07
CA MET A 106 9.94 -11.10 -9.14
C MET A 106 9.43 -12.39 -9.81
N GLY A 107 8.75 -12.29 -10.97
CA GLY A 107 8.25 -13.46 -11.70
C GLY A 107 7.43 -14.38 -10.81
N SER A 108 7.71 -15.68 -10.84
CA SER A 108 7.00 -16.69 -10.04
C SER A 108 7.09 -16.50 -8.53
N LYS A 109 8.06 -15.73 -8.03
CA LYS A 109 8.16 -15.39 -6.59
C LYS A 109 7.07 -14.44 -6.12
N ALA A 110 6.45 -13.71 -7.05
CA ALA A 110 5.32 -12.83 -6.75
C ALA A 110 3.98 -13.58 -6.69
N GLU A 111 3.92 -14.82 -7.19
CA GLU A 111 2.67 -15.58 -7.29
C GLU A 111 2.02 -15.78 -5.92
N GLY A 112 0.72 -15.49 -5.84
CA GLY A 112 -0.07 -15.61 -4.62
C GLY A 112 0.10 -14.45 -3.63
N VAL A 113 1.05 -13.53 -3.82
CA VAL A 113 1.23 -12.35 -2.96
C VAL A 113 -0.05 -11.51 -2.98
N ILE A 114 -0.61 -11.29 -1.80
CA ILE A 114 -1.73 -10.37 -1.60
C ILE A 114 -1.15 -9.04 -1.14
N THR A 115 -1.62 -7.93 -1.71
CA THR A 115 -1.22 -6.60 -1.24
C THR A 115 -2.43 -5.68 -1.12
N ARG A 116 -2.40 -4.79 -0.14
CA ARG A 116 -3.35 -3.68 -0.07
C ARG A 116 -2.86 -2.55 -0.97
N SER A 117 -3.72 -2.03 -1.81
CA SER A 117 -3.45 -0.82 -2.57
C SER A 117 -4.65 0.13 -2.55
N PRO A 118 -4.46 1.42 -2.60
CA PRO A 118 -5.53 2.38 -2.89
C PRO A 118 -5.74 2.60 -4.40
N PHE A 119 -5.02 1.91 -5.28
CA PHE A 119 -5.12 2.11 -6.73
C PHE A 119 -4.66 0.88 -7.52
N ASN A 120 -5.34 0.64 -8.66
CA ASN A 120 -4.89 -0.25 -9.73
C ASN A 120 -5.43 0.30 -11.07
N THR A 121 -4.65 0.21 -12.13
CA THR A 121 -5.04 0.61 -13.49
C THR A 121 -6.21 -0.20 -14.04
N ASP A 122 -6.40 -1.45 -13.62
CA ASP A 122 -7.52 -2.31 -14.03
C ASP A 122 -8.89 -1.72 -13.65
N LEU A 123 -8.92 -0.83 -12.64
CA LEU A 123 -10.10 -0.06 -12.29
C LEU A 123 -10.58 0.88 -13.41
N ALA A 124 -9.78 1.12 -14.45
CA ALA A 124 -10.19 1.89 -15.63
C ALA A 124 -11.42 1.28 -16.34
N SER A 125 -11.64 -0.02 -16.18
CA SER A 125 -12.84 -0.70 -16.70
C SER A 125 -14.14 -0.22 -16.02
N THR A 126 -14.06 0.23 -14.78
CA THR A 126 -15.20 0.73 -13.98
C THR A 126 -15.15 2.23 -13.72
N ILE A 127 -13.97 2.83 -13.80
CA ILE A 127 -13.72 4.27 -13.61
C ILE A 127 -12.99 4.81 -14.85
N PRO A 128 -13.72 5.20 -15.92
CA PRO A 128 -13.09 5.61 -17.19
C PRO A 128 -12.12 6.80 -17.09
N LEU A 129 -12.26 7.63 -16.04
CA LEU A 129 -11.34 8.73 -15.77
C LEU A 129 -9.90 8.22 -15.53
N ILE A 130 -9.73 7.04 -14.94
CA ILE A 130 -8.42 6.42 -14.73
C ILE A 130 -7.69 6.22 -16.07
N GLY A 131 -8.37 5.68 -17.08
CA GLY A 131 -7.78 5.48 -18.42
C GLY A 131 -7.28 6.79 -18.99
N LYS A 132 -8.11 7.84 -18.97
CA LYS A 132 -7.75 9.18 -19.50
C LYS A 132 -6.53 9.77 -18.78
N ILE A 133 -6.48 9.69 -17.46
CA ILE A 133 -5.36 10.23 -16.68
C ILE A 133 -4.11 9.35 -16.85
N ASN A 134 -4.25 8.03 -16.97
CA ASN A 134 -3.14 7.13 -17.24
C ASN A 134 -2.50 7.42 -18.61
N ASP A 135 -3.30 7.62 -19.65
CA ASP A 135 -2.80 7.98 -20.98
C ASP A 135 -2.02 9.30 -20.94
N LEU A 136 -2.56 10.32 -20.26
CA LEU A 136 -1.87 11.58 -20.06
C LEU A 136 -0.57 11.39 -19.26
N PHE A 137 -0.58 10.59 -18.20
CA PHE A 137 0.60 10.30 -17.40
C PHE A 137 1.69 9.63 -18.23
N LYS A 138 1.34 8.67 -19.09
CA LYS A 138 2.30 8.02 -20.00
C LYS A 138 3.06 9.00 -20.86
N THR A 139 2.40 10.05 -21.38
CA THR A 139 3.06 11.05 -22.23
C THR A 139 4.17 11.82 -21.52
N HIS A 140 4.10 11.95 -20.19
CA HIS A 140 5.04 12.71 -19.38
C HIS A 140 5.97 11.84 -18.52
N SER A 141 5.70 10.54 -18.40
CA SER A 141 6.45 9.62 -17.54
C SER A 141 7.43 8.72 -18.27
N GLY A 142 7.62 8.92 -19.60
CA GLY A 142 8.42 8.01 -20.42
C GLY A 142 7.72 6.68 -20.68
N GLY A 143 6.39 6.70 -20.85
CA GLY A 143 5.59 5.53 -21.19
C GLY A 143 5.16 4.66 -20.00
N ARG A 144 5.47 5.06 -18.77
CA ARG A 144 5.10 4.30 -17.56
C ARG A 144 3.62 4.44 -17.25
N ASP A 145 3.01 3.36 -16.82
CA ASP A 145 1.65 3.38 -16.29
C ASP A 145 1.58 4.09 -14.92
N LEU A 146 0.41 4.64 -14.66
CA LEU A 146 0.07 5.20 -13.36
C LEU A 146 0.07 4.08 -12.30
N SER A 147 0.68 4.34 -11.15
CA SER A 147 0.69 3.42 -10.02
C SER A 147 0.09 4.08 -8.77
N ASP A 148 0.07 3.37 -7.65
CA ASP A 148 -0.46 3.81 -6.36
C ASP A 148 0.03 5.23 -5.96
N VAL A 149 1.34 5.44 -5.92
CA VAL A 149 1.90 6.69 -5.41
C VAL A 149 1.53 7.90 -6.27
N PRO A 150 1.76 7.91 -7.60
CA PRO A 150 1.35 9.03 -8.43
C PRO A 150 -0.18 9.22 -8.51
N ALA A 151 -1.00 8.14 -8.41
CA ALA A 151 -2.46 8.28 -8.37
C ALA A 151 -2.94 9.01 -7.10
N ARG A 152 -2.34 8.70 -5.95
CA ARG A 152 -2.63 9.41 -4.69
C ARG A 152 -2.13 10.85 -4.73
N ALA A 153 -0.93 11.09 -5.26
CA ALA A 153 -0.38 12.43 -5.41
C ALA A 153 -1.27 13.30 -6.31
N PHE A 154 -1.74 12.75 -7.44
CA PHE A 154 -2.70 13.43 -8.32
C PHE A 154 -3.99 13.76 -7.56
N THR A 155 -4.56 12.81 -6.82
CA THR A 155 -5.78 13.03 -6.04
C THR A 155 -5.59 14.13 -4.99
N GLY A 156 -4.46 14.13 -4.27
CA GLY A 156 -4.13 15.19 -3.31
C GLY A 156 -3.97 16.55 -3.96
N PHE A 157 -3.31 16.60 -5.13
CA PHE A 157 -3.18 17.84 -5.90
C PHE A 157 -4.54 18.39 -6.36
N MET A 158 -5.42 17.51 -6.84
CA MET A 158 -6.79 17.92 -7.25
C MET A 158 -7.61 18.44 -6.07
N ALA A 159 -7.48 17.81 -4.90
CA ALA A 159 -8.14 18.30 -3.68
C ALA A 159 -7.63 19.70 -3.28
N LEU A 160 -6.30 19.92 -3.36
CA LEU A 160 -5.72 21.23 -3.09
C LEU A 160 -6.17 22.28 -4.11
N ALA A 161 -6.16 21.94 -5.41
CA ALA A 161 -6.62 22.85 -6.47
C ALA A 161 -8.10 23.25 -6.28
N GLN A 162 -8.96 22.31 -5.91
CA GLN A 162 -10.35 22.58 -5.59
C GLN A 162 -10.50 23.50 -4.37
N ALA A 163 -9.69 23.27 -3.32
CA ALA A 163 -9.70 24.10 -2.13
C ALA A 163 -9.23 25.54 -2.42
N ILE A 164 -8.21 25.74 -3.25
CA ILE A 164 -7.75 27.06 -3.69
C ILE A 164 -8.86 27.77 -4.48
N ASN A 165 -9.52 27.05 -5.39
CA ASN A 165 -10.64 27.58 -6.15
C ASN A 165 -11.80 28.00 -5.24
N ASN A 166 -12.16 27.16 -4.28
CA ASN A 166 -13.23 27.46 -3.30
C ASN A 166 -12.87 28.63 -2.38
N ALA A 167 -11.59 28.74 -1.99
CA ALA A 167 -11.10 29.86 -1.18
C ALA A 167 -11.11 31.21 -1.94
N GLY A 168 -11.04 31.18 -3.28
CA GLY A 168 -10.90 32.38 -4.12
C GLY A 168 -9.66 33.20 -3.75
N SER A 169 -8.61 32.59 -3.19
CA SER A 169 -7.47 33.26 -2.58
C SER A 169 -6.26 32.34 -2.53
N THR A 170 -5.05 32.94 -2.53
CA THR A 170 -3.79 32.25 -2.26
C THR A 170 -3.35 32.37 -0.79
N ASP A 171 -4.16 32.98 0.06
CA ASP A 171 -3.93 33.05 1.50
C ASP A 171 -4.02 31.64 2.11
N SER A 172 -2.97 31.24 2.85
CA SER A 172 -2.84 29.89 3.37
C SER A 172 -3.93 29.51 4.36
N GLU A 173 -4.40 30.45 5.18
CA GLU A 173 -5.44 30.19 6.17
C GLU A 173 -6.82 30.01 5.50
N LYS A 174 -7.11 30.79 4.46
CA LYS A 174 -8.32 30.60 3.66
C LYS A 174 -8.31 29.26 2.91
N ILE A 175 -7.16 28.86 2.37
CA ILE A 175 -7.01 27.56 1.72
C ILE A 175 -7.17 26.43 2.76
N ARG A 176 -6.56 26.56 3.96
CA ARG A 176 -6.70 25.59 5.04
C ARG A 176 -8.18 25.41 5.43
N GLN A 177 -8.92 26.53 5.58
CA GLN A 177 -10.34 26.45 5.89
C GLN A 177 -11.13 25.80 4.76
N ALA A 178 -10.83 26.13 3.50
CA ALA A 178 -11.48 25.51 2.34
C ALA A 178 -11.17 23.99 2.24
N LEU A 179 -10.01 23.53 2.72
CA LEU A 179 -9.70 22.09 2.83
C LEU A 179 -10.53 21.42 3.93
N VAL A 180 -10.73 22.07 5.09
CA VAL A 180 -11.59 21.56 6.17
C VAL A 180 -13.05 21.38 5.68
N ASP A 181 -13.53 22.35 4.90
CA ASP A 181 -14.90 22.36 4.38
C ASP A 181 -15.08 21.50 3.10
N LEU A 182 -13.98 20.92 2.59
CA LEU A 182 -13.96 20.18 1.33
C LEU A 182 -14.75 18.87 1.44
N ASP A 183 -15.60 18.62 0.45
CA ASP A 183 -16.28 17.34 0.26
C ASP A 183 -16.34 17.01 -1.24
N ILE A 184 -15.40 16.16 -1.70
CA ILE A 184 -15.31 15.71 -3.10
C ILE A 184 -15.99 14.37 -3.23
N ASP A 185 -16.87 14.24 -4.22
CA ASP A 185 -17.53 12.98 -4.55
C ASP A 185 -16.58 11.99 -5.24
N SER A 186 -16.82 10.70 -5.04
CA SER A 186 -16.03 9.60 -5.63
C SER A 186 -15.99 9.63 -7.16
N SER A 187 -17.02 10.13 -7.83
CA SER A 187 -17.09 10.21 -9.30
C SER A 187 -16.03 11.12 -9.92
N SER A 188 -15.45 12.04 -9.13
CA SER A 188 -14.39 12.96 -9.55
C SER A 188 -12.97 12.42 -9.28
N LEU A 189 -12.85 11.21 -8.76
CA LEU A 189 -11.58 10.64 -8.31
C LEU A 189 -11.05 9.56 -9.27
N ILE A 190 -9.73 9.39 -9.29
CA ILE A 190 -9.04 8.28 -9.96
C ILE A 190 -8.61 7.18 -8.99
N VAL A 191 -8.92 7.32 -7.73
CA VAL A 191 -8.69 6.31 -6.68
C VAL A 191 -10.04 5.78 -6.19
N PRO A 192 -10.17 4.52 -5.73
CA PRO A 192 -11.44 3.93 -5.32
C PRO A 192 -11.90 4.42 -3.94
N TYR A 193 -11.58 5.65 -3.58
CA TYR A 193 -12.09 6.28 -2.36
C TYR A 193 -13.59 6.59 -2.47
N ARG A 194 -14.27 6.63 -1.35
CA ARG A 194 -15.66 7.07 -1.29
C ARG A 194 -15.84 8.58 -1.49
N GLY A 195 -14.70 9.29 -1.52
CA GLY A 195 -14.63 10.74 -1.64
C GLY A 195 -13.38 11.31 -0.99
N VAL A 196 -13.30 12.64 -0.90
CA VAL A 196 -12.30 13.33 -0.09
C VAL A 196 -13.02 14.26 0.87
N LYS A 197 -12.91 13.99 2.17
CA LYS A 197 -13.40 14.82 3.25
C LYS A 197 -12.49 14.67 4.46
N PHE A 198 -11.95 15.77 4.94
CA PHE A 198 -11.01 15.75 6.06
C PHE A 198 -11.73 15.83 7.40
N GLY A 199 -11.37 14.92 8.32
CA GLY A 199 -11.82 14.93 9.69
C GLY A 199 -11.05 15.94 10.56
N PRO A 200 -11.42 16.06 11.85
CA PRO A 200 -10.75 16.97 12.80
C PRO A 200 -9.25 16.70 12.98
N ASP A 201 -8.81 15.47 12.75
CA ASP A 201 -7.42 15.02 12.76
C ASP A 201 -6.66 15.27 11.45
N GLY A 202 -7.32 15.86 10.45
CA GLY A 202 -6.77 16.10 9.11
C GLY A 202 -6.69 14.88 8.22
N GLN A 203 -7.20 13.71 8.64
CA GLN A 203 -7.25 12.51 7.81
C GLN A 203 -8.48 12.51 6.91
N ASN A 204 -8.35 11.91 5.72
CA ASN A 204 -9.49 11.71 4.84
C ASN A 204 -10.38 10.57 5.37
N GLU A 205 -11.56 10.90 5.88
CA GLU A 205 -12.53 9.93 6.43
C GLU A 205 -13.17 9.03 5.37
N LYS A 206 -13.08 9.40 4.08
CA LYS A 206 -13.67 8.67 2.95
C LYS A 206 -12.67 7.78 2.22
N THR A 207 -11.51 7.48 2.83
CA THR A 207 -10.51 6.59 2.22
C THR A 207 -11.02 5.15 2.10
N ARG A 208 -10.54 4.46 1.08
CA ARG A 208 -10.77 3.03 0.87
C ARG A 208 -9.53 2.42 0.22
N GLY A 209 -9.12 1.24 0.69
CA GLY A 209 -8.17 0.37 0.02
C GLY A 209 -8.86 -0.75 -0.73
N ILE A 210 -8.17 -1.32 -1.70
CA ILE A 210 -8.51 -2.58 -2.34
C ILE A 210 -7.46 -3.62 -1.98
N LEU A 211 -7.85 -4.88 -1.95
CA LEU A 211 -6.92 -6.01 -1.91
C LEU A 211 -6.70 -6.50 -3.34
N MET A 212 -5.46 -6.74 -3.67
CA MET A 212 -5.02 -7.30 -4.95
C MET A 212 -4.24 -8.57 -4.67
N GLN A 213 -4.32 -9.53 -5.58
CA GLN A 213 -3.50 -10.74 -5.53
C GLN A 213 -2.84 -10.95 -6.87
N VAL A 214 -1.56 -11.30 -6.86
CA VAL A 214 -0.86 -11.74 -8.07
C VAL A 214 -1.32 -13.14 -8.41
N GLN A 215 -1.82 -13.32 -9.65
CA GLN A 215 -2.33 -14.59 -10.16
C GLN A 215 -1.91 -14.75 -11.62
N ASN A 216 -1.20 -15.84 -11.93
CA ASN A 216 -0.76 -16.21 -13.28
C ASN A 216 0.21 -15.17 -13.92
N GLY A 217 1.04 -14.53 -13.09
CA GLY A 217 2.06 -13.57 -13.52
C GLY A 217 1.56 -12.17 -13.71
#